data_7a5959f2546b7925473521e3ff099653
#
_entry.id   7a5959f2546b7925473521e3ff099653
#
_cell.length_a   1.000
_cell.length_b   1.000
_cell.length_c   1.000
_cell.angle_alpha   90.00
_cell.angle_beta   90.00
_cell.angle_gamma   90.00
#
_symmetry.space_group_name_H-M   'P 1'
#
loop_
_entity.id
_entity.type
_entity.pdbx_description
1 polymer ?
#
loop_
_entity_poly.entity_id
_entity_poly.type
_entity_poly.pdbx_seq_one_letter_code
_entity_poly.pdbx_strand_id
1 'polypeptide(L)'
;MKAIIYTLALAPVLAFAGEKIDEQLDVPKDGRIYIDNQRGEVIIKGWDKNTFKVTGELDDKAEGYTLENRGQRTDFIVDMPKRYNQGWGHNNDNDEGSKLTIHMPHASALVMEGVSVDVMVSELHNDTRVETVNGDIDAKQLQGKLSLETVNGDIDGVNLAGEIRYQTVNGDINDLDSQGQLQMTLVNGDVESSTRAEDIRFENVNGDLQLNAQALGSLKINTVNGELEVRVAKLHADGQIRAESVSGDLDLYLPSDLSARFDLEAHAGGDIRNELSDDKAVEAKYGTGESLHFTLGQGEAEVQVTTISGNTHLRKN
;
A
#
# COMPACT_ATOMS: atom_id res chain seq x y z
N MET A 1 -4.94 -39.32 34.42
CA MET A 1 -5.69 -39.13 33.19
C MET A 1 -4.68 -38.85 32.07
N LYS A 2 -4.49 -39.74 31.12
CA LYS A 2 -3.55 -39.57 30.00
C LYS A 2 -4.29 -38.85 28.87
N ALA A 3 -3.83 -37.63 28.55
CA ALA A 3 -4.30 -36.89 27.39
C ALA A 3 -3.77 -37.60 26.12
N ILE A 4 -4.65 -38.12 25.31
CA ILE A 4 -4.33 -38.65 23.98
C ILE A 4 -4.32 -37.48 23.03
N ILE A 5 -3.13 -37.07 22.60
CA ILE A 5 -2.94 -36.12 21.53
C ILE A 5 -3.16 -36.87 20.21
N TYR A 6 -4.28 -36.58 19.54
CA TYR A 6 -4.48 -37.04 18.14
C TYR A 6 -3.71 -36.07 17.23
N THR A 7 -2.55 -36.49 16.77
CA THR A 7 -1.89 -35.92 15.61
C THR A 7 -2.60 -36.47 14.39
N LEU A 8 -3.52 -35.71 13.81
CA LEU A 8 -4.10 -36.03 12.52
C LEU A 8 -3.05 -35.67 11.46
N ALA A 9 -2.27 -36.66 11.00
CA ALA A 9 -1.47 -36.53 9.79
C ALA A 9 -2.42 -36.70 8.60
N LEU A 10 -2.81 -35.60 7.94
CA LEU A 10 -3.50 -35.71 6.66
C LEU A 10 -2.50 -36.16 5.62
N ALA A 11 -2.86 -37.24 4.90
CA ALA A 11 -2.15 -37.70 3.72
C ALA A 11 -2.40 -36.68 2.57
N PRO A 12 -1.44 -36.51 1.64
CA PRO A 12 -1.67 -35.66 0.48
C PRO A 12 -2.88 -36.20 -0.30
N VAL A 13 -3.90 -35.36 -0.46
CA VAL A 13 -5.04 -35.64 -1.33
C VAL A 13 -4.58 -35.31 -2.75
N LEU A 14 -4.65 -36.29 -3.65
CA LEU A 14 -4.43 -36.07 -5.08
C LEU A 14 -5.65 -35.31 -5.62
N ALA A 15 -5.50 -34.02 -5.84
CA ALA A 15 -6.51 -33.17 -6.46
C ALA A 15 -6.55 -33.38 -7.98
N PHE A 16 -7.74 -33.32 -8.55
CA PHE A 16 -7.97 -33.29 -10.00
C PHE A 16 -8.32 -31.85 -10.40
N ALA A 17 -8.03 -31.49 -11.63
CA ALA A 17 -8.29 -30.17 -12.22
C ALA A 17 -9.70 -29.66 -11.89
N GLY A 18 -9.81 -28.41 -11.37
CA GLY A 18 -11.08 -27.80 -10.95
C GLY A 18 -11.68 -28.40 -9.67
N GLU A 19 -10.86 -29.03 -8.81
CA GLU A 19 -11.36 -29.64 -7.58
C GLU A 19 -11.91 -28.57 -6.60
N LYS A 20 -13.15 -28.85 -6.10
CA LYS A 20 -13.75 -28.06 -5.04
C LYS A 20 -13.09 -28.37 -3.71
N ILE A 21 -12.69 -27.31 -3.03
CA ILE A 21 -12.15 -27.38 -1.68
C ILE A 21 -13.16 -26.85 -0.66
N ASP A 22 -13.36 -27.56 0.45
CA ASP A 22 -14.10 -27.12 1.64
C ASP A 22 -13.43 -27.71 2.87
N GLU A 23 -12.35 -27.08 3.33
CA GLU A 23 -11.54 -27.56 4.42
C GLU A 23 -11.60 -26.59 5.61
N GLN A 24 -11.56 -27.14 6.81
CA GLN A 24 -11.53 -26.39 8.04
C GLN A 24 -10.54 -27.01 9.03
N LEU A 25 -9.76 -26.17 9.69
CA LEU A 25 -8.75 -26.57 10.66
C LEU A 25 -8.79 -25.68 11.89
N ASP A 26 -8.74 -26.25 13.09
CA ASP A 26 -8.59 -25.46 14.31
C ASP A 26 -7.20 -24.87 14.39
N VAL A 27 -7.13 -23.55 14.63
CA VAL A 27 -5.88 -22.78 14.67
C VAL A 27 -5.83 -21.89 15.92
N PRO A 28 -4.62 -21.51 16.38
CA PRO A 28 -4.50 -20.53 17.44
C PRO A 28 -5.15 -19.19 17.06
N LYS A 29 -5.76 -18.52 18.01
CA LYS A 29 -6.44 -17.24 17.82
C LYS A 29 -5.50 -16.17 17.25
N ASP A 30 -4.23 -16.19 17.66
CA ASP A 30 -3.17 -15.21 17.38
C ASP A 30 -1.97 -15.85 16.66
N GLY A 31 -2.23 -16.96 15.94
CA GLY A 31 -1.22 -17.66 15.15
C GLY A 31 -0.80 -16.87 13.92
N ARG A 32 0.19 -17.40 13.21
CA ARG A 32 0.60 -16.90 11.89
C ARG A 32 0.05 -17.83 10.82
N ILE A 33 -0.62 -17.25 9.82
CA ILE A 33 -1.16 -17.96 8.68
C ILE A 33 -0.36 -17.57 7.44
N TYR A 34 0.17 -18.57 6.75
CA TYR A 34 0.88 -18.45 5.50
C TYR A 34 0.03 -19.05 4.38
N ILE A 35 -0.16 -18.29 3.31
CA ILE A 35 -0.94 -18.69 2.15
C ILE A 35 -0.05 -18.51 0.92
N ASP A 36 0.07 -19.53 0.09
CA ASP A 36 0.72 -19.48 -1.23
C ASP A 36 -0.28 -19.95 -2.28
N ASN A 37 -0.70 -19.02 -3.16
CA ASN A 37 -1.55 -19.33 -4.30
C ASN A 37 -1.04 -18.57 -5.54
N GLN A 38 -0.57 -19.33 -6.52
CA GLN A 38 0.17 -18.75 -7.64
C GLN A 38 -0.71 -18.00 -8.66
N ARG A 39 -2.01 -18.35 -8.78
CA ARG A 39 -2.90 -17.76 -9.78
C ARG A 39 -4.36 -17.72 -9.33
N GLY A 40 -5.11 -16.72 -9.81
CA GLY A 40 -6.56 -16.60 -9.66
C GLY A 40 -6.99 -15.50 -8.71
N GLU A 41 -7.99 -15.77 -7.89
CA GLU A 41 -8.59 -14.83 -6.96
C GLU A 41 -8.64 -15.41 -5.54
N VAL A 42 -8.20 -14.64 -4.55
CA VAL A 42 -8.22 -15.08 -3.14
C VAL A 42 -8.88 -14.01 -2.28
N ILE A 43 -10.00 -14.36 -1.68
CA ILE A 43 -10.72 -13.50 -0.72
C ILE A 43 -10.39 -13.98 0.69
N ILE A 44 -9.77 -13.13 1.50
CA ILE A 44 -9.37 -13.43 2.88
C ILE A 44 -10.17 -12.53 3.83
N LYS A 45 -10.84 -13.15 4.78
CA LYS A 45 -11.68 -12.44 5.74
C LYS A 45 -11.42 -12.86 7.18
N GLY A 46 -11.23 -11.90 8.05
CA GLY A 46 -11.17 -12.11 9.49
C GLY A 46 -12.53 -12.57 10.05
N TRP A 47 -12.51 -13.38 11.14
CA TRP A 47 -13.70 -13.75 11.87
C TRP A 47 -13.42 -14.05 13.35
N ASP A 48 -14.46 -14.18 14.16
CA ASP A 48 -14.36 -14.44 15.62
C ASP A 48 -14.09 -15.90 16.00
N LYS A 49 -13.92 -16.81 15.03
CA LYS A 49 -13.67 -18.24 15.31
C LYS A 49 -12.18 -18.52 15.32
N ASN A 50 -11.75 -19.46 16.19
CA ASN A 50 -10.37 -19.95 16.22
C ASN A 50 -10.19 -21.12 15.21
N THR A 51 -10.60 -20.89 13.98
CA THR A 51 -10.48 -21.84 12.88
C THR A 51 -10.01 -21.15 11.62
N PHE A 52 -9.24 -21.83 10.81
CA PHE A 52 -8.98 -21.51 9.42
C PHE A 52 -9.96 -22.28 8.57
N LYS A 53 -10.64 -21.62 7.65
CA LYS A 53 -11.53 -22.27 6.71
C LYS A 53 -11.24 -21.78 5.29
N VAL A 54 -11.04 -22.71 4.36
CA VAL A 54 -10.90 -22.43 2.93
C VAL A 54 -12.01 -23.14 2.15
N THR A 55 -12.63 -22.39 1.23
CA THR A 55 -13.65 -22.92 0.32
C THR A 55 -13.43 -22.35 -1.08
N GLY A 56 -13.82 -23.08 -2.11
CA GLY A 56 -13.75 -22.62 -3.49
C GLY A 56 -13.36 -23.71 -4.47
N GLU A 57 -12.65 -23.30 -5.51
CA GLU A 57 -12.14 -24.17 -6.57
C GLU A 57 -10.63 -23.92 -6.76
N LEU A 58 -9.85 -24.99 -6.85
CA LEU A 58 -8.42 -24.92 -7.12
C LEU A 58 -8.18 -24.71 -8.62
N ASP A 59 -7.02 -24.12 -8.94
CA ASP A 59 -6.53 -24.00 -10.31
C ASP A 59 -6.54 -25.37 -11.03
N ASP A 60 -7.00 -25.40 -12.26
CA ASP A 60 -7.03 -26.60 -13.10
C ASP A 60 -5.65 -27.26 -13.28
N LYS A 61 -4.57 -26.52 -13.07
CA LYS A 61 -3.19 -26.98 -13.15
C LYS A 61 -2.59 -27.35 -11.82
N ALA A 62 -3.32 -27.15 -10.71
CA ALA A 62 -2.84 -27.53 -9.40
C ALA A 62 -2.67 -29.04 -9.29
N GLU A 63 -1.55 -29.50 -8.72
CA GLU A 63 -1.29 -30.89 -8.39
C GLU A 63 -1.92 -31.30 -7.06
N GLY A 64 -2.48 -30.33 -6.32
CA GLY A 64 -3.09 -30.52 -5.03
C GLY A 64 -2.92 -29.28 -4.14
N TYR A 65 -3.04 -29.49 -2.84
CA TYR A 65 -2.77 -28.47 -1.84
C TYR A 65 -2.22 -29.08 -0.55
N THR A 66 -1.54 -28.25 0.22
CA THR A 66 -1.08 -28.58 1.57
C THR A 66 -1.81 -27.68 2.57
N LEU A 67 -2.46 -28.27 3.58
CA LEU A 67 -3.03 -27.53 4.72
C LEU A 67 -2.53 -28.15 6.02
N GLU A 68 -1.64 -27.47 6.70
CA GLU A 68 -0.99 -27.97 7.92
C GLU A 68 -0.97 -26.93 9.03
N ASN A 69 -1.23 -27.36 10.27
CA ASN A 69 -0.98 -26.53 11.46
C ASN A 69 0.21 -27.11 12.25
N ARG A 70 1.22 -26.29 12.46
CA ARG A 70 2.42 -26.61 13.25
C ARG A 70 2.53 -25.68 14.47
N GLY A 71 1.58 -25.83 15.40
CA GLY A 71 1.52 -25.02 16.61
C GLY A 71 1.02 -23.61 16.32
N GLN A 72 1.89 -22.60 16.35
CA GLN A 72 1.53 -21.21 16.07
C GLN A 72 1.54 -20.85 14.57
N ARG A 73 1.90 -21.75 13.69
CA ARG A 73 1.93 -21.53 12.25
C ARG A 73 0.99 -22.48 11.53
N THR A 74 0.17 -21.91 10.65
CA THR A 74 -0.68 -22.65 9.70
C THR A 74 -0.26 -22.32 8.30
N ASP A 75 0.03 -23.32 7.50
CA ASP A 75 0.42 -23.19 6.10
C ASP A 75 -0.69 -23.73 5.22
N PHE A 76 -1.16 -22.93 4.26
CA PHE A 76 -2.02 -23.34 3.16
C PHE A 76 -1.31 -23.00 1.84
N ILE A 77 -0.97 -24.02 1.08
CA ILE A 77 -0.18 -23.91 -0.15
C ILE A 77 -0.91 -24.68 -1.26
N VAL A 78 -1.19 -24.00 -2.36
CA VAL A 78 -1.67 -24.63 -3.59
C VAL A 78 -0.46 -25.11 -4.37
N ASP A 79 -0.34 -26.45 -4.52
CA ASP A 79 0.82 -27.08 -5.14
C ASP A 79 0.74 -26.97 -6.66
N MET A 80 1.60 -26.14 -7.26
CA MET A 80 1.70 -25.96 -8.70
C MET A 80 2.87 -26.74 -9.31
N PRO A 81 2.76 -27.25 -10.54
CA PRO A 81 3.83 -28.01 -11.19
C PRO A 81 5.08 -27.16 -11.40
N LYS A 82 6.26 -27.70 -11.05
CA LYS A 82 7.57 -27.01 -11.10
C LYS A 82 8.03 -26.57 -12.50
N ARG A 83 7.40 -27.05 -13.57
CA ARG A 83 7.66 -26.67 -14.96
C ARG A 83 6.39 -26.23 -15.65
N TYR A 84 6.04 -24.98 -15.44
CA TYR A 84 5.11 -24.30 -16.32
C TYR A 84 5.88 -23.94 -17.61
N ASN A 85 5.87 -24.86 -18.58
CA ASN A 85 6.36 -24.56 -19.92
C ASN A 85 5.36 -23.59 -20.55
N GLN A 86 5.69 -22.32 -20.63
CA GLN A 86 5.05 -21.39 -21.56
C GLN A 86 5.32 -21.86 -23.00
N GLY A 87 4.64 -22.91 -23.42
CA GLY A 87 4.53 -23.25 -24.82
C GLY A 87 3.76 -22.13 -25.51
N TRP A 88 4.39 -21.41 -26.40
CA TRP A 88 3.71 -20.57 -27.37
C TRP A 88 2.74 -21.45 -28.16
N GLY A 89 1.47 -21.39 -27.86
CA GLY A 89 0.47 -22.07 -28.65
C GLY A 89 -0.75 -22.55 -27.86
N HIS A 90 -1.86 -21.91 -28.14
CA HIS A 90 -3.23 -22.09 -27.73
C HIS A 90 -3.59 -21.52 -26.36
N ASN A 91 -4.10 -20.31 -26.40
CA ASN A 91 -5.05 -19.81 -25.43
C ASN A 91 -6.27 -20.73 -25.46
N ASN A 92 -6.41 -21.62 -24.51
CA ASN A 92 -7.73 -22.08 -24.10
C ASN A 92 -8.31 -20.97 -23.26
N ASP A 93 -9.36 -20.32 -23.71
CA ASP A 93 -10.10 -19.24 -23.03
C ASP A 93 -10.73 -19.63 -21.68
N ASN A 94 -10.39 -20.79 -21.13
CA ASN A 94 -10.85 -21.34 -19.85
C ASN A 94 -9.72 -21.59 -18.84
N ASP A 95 -8.60 -20.89 -18.96
CA ASP A 95 -7.46 -21.05 -18.04
C ASP A 95 -7.64 -20.18 -16.79
N GLU A 96 -8.68 -20.46 -16.01
CA GLU A 96 -8.98 -19.77 -14.77
C GLU A 96 -8.11 -20.32 -13.63
N GLY A 97 -7.45 -19.44 -12.86
CA GLY A 97 -6.72 -19.80 -11.65
C GLY A 97 -7.66 -20.20 -10.51
N SER A 98 -7.11 -20.44 -9.33
CA SER A 98 -7.91 -20.76 -8.14
C SER A 98 -8.90 -19.64 -7.83
N LYS A 99 -10.09 -20.00 -7.32
CA LYS A 99 -11.08 -19.08 -6.77
C LYS A 99 -11.36 -19.48 -5.33
N LEU A 100 -10.70 -18.80 -4.39
CA LEU A 100 -10.68 -19.21 -2.99
C LEU A 100 -11.29 -18.16 -2.08
N THR A 101 -12.09 -18.61 -1.13
CA THR A 101 -12.56 -17.80 0.01
C THR A 101 -12.01 -18.40 1.29
N ILE A 102 -11.24 -17.59 2.01
CA ILE A 102 -10.53 -18.00 3.22
C ILE A 102 -11.05 -17.17 4.40
N HIS A 103 -11.41 -17.86 5.48
CA HIS A 103 -11.72 -17.23 6.75
C HIS A 103 -10.70 -17.61 7.80
N MET A 104 -10.22 -16.62 8.57
CA MET A 104 -9.20 -16.83 9.60
C MET A 104 -9.47 -15.94 10.83
N PRO A 105 -8.91 -16.25 12.02
CA PRO A 105 -9.13 -15.42 13.19
C PRO A 105 -8.65 -14.00 12.98
N HIS A 106 -9.41 -12.98 13.39
CA HIS A 106 -9.06 -11.56 13.28
C HIS A 106 -7.67 -11.23 13.84
N ALA A 107 -7.25 -11.89 14.92
CA ALA A 107 -6.00 -11.60 15.60
C ALA A 107 -4.79 -12.39 15.04
N SER A 108 -4.98 -13.20 14.01
CA SER A 108 -3.87 -13.92 13.36
C SER A 108 -3.09 -12.98 12.44
N ALA A 109 -1.76 -13.17 12.41
CA ALA A 109 -0.92 -12.53 11.41
C ALA A 109 -1.04 -13.27 10.08
N LEU A 110 -1.03 -12.52 8.96
CA LEU A 110 -1.14 -13.06 7.61
C LEU A 110 0.13 -12.80 6.80
N VAL A 111 0.57 -13.82 6.09
CA VAL A 111 1.50 -13.70 4.95
C VAL A 111 0.85 -14.39 3.76
N MET A 112 0.55 -13.64 2.71
CA MET A 112 0.00 -14.12 1.44
C MET A 112 1.01 -13.84 0.33
N GLU A 113 1.39 -14.88 -0.40
CA GLU A 113 2.29 -14.79 -1.55
C GLU A 113 1.61 -15.36 -2.80
N GLY A 114 1.78 -14.67 -3.93
CA GLY A 114 1.23 -15.07 -5.21
C GLY A 114 2.01 -14.55 -6.40
N VAL A 115 1.60 -14.97 -7.61
CA VAL A 115 2.24 -14.50 -8.85
C VAL A 115 1.24 -13.79 -9.76
N SER A 116 0.14 -14.43 -10.11
CA SER A 116 -0.91 -13.84 -10.96
C SER A 116 -2.24 -14.01 -10.23
N VAL A 117 -2.40 -13.29 -9.13
CA VAL A 117 -3.53 -13.46 -8.20
C VAL A 117 -4.01 -12.10 -7.71
N ASP A 118 -5.32 -11.90 -7.81
CA ASP A 118 -6.01 -10.80 -7.18
C ASP A 118 -6.35 -11.16 -5.73
N VAL A 119 -6.04 -10.28 -4.80
CA VAL A 119 -6.19 -10.54 -3.37
C VAL A 119 -7.10 -9.50 -2.73
N MET A 120 -8.22 -9.96 -2.17
CA MET A 120 -9.08 -9.14 -1.31
C MET A 120 -8.87 -9.57 0.14
N VAL A 121 -8.37 -8.68 1.00
CA VAL A 121 -8.12 -8.97 2.41
C VAL A 121 -8.88 -8.01 3.32
N SER A 122 -9.57 -8.53 4.33
CA SER A 122 -10.38 -7.70 5.21
C SER A 122 -10.47 -8.18 6.66
N GLU A 123 -10.73 -7.22 7.56
CA GLU A 123 -11.08 -7.48 8.96
C GLU A 123 -9.99 -8.23 9.75
N LEU A 124 -8.69 -7.91 9.52
CA LEU A 124 -7.57 -8.44 10.30
C LEU A 124 -6.98 -7.38 11.23
N HIS A 125 -6.62 -7.79 12.44
CA HIS A 125 -6.15 -6.90 13.51
C HIS A 125 -4.74 -7.26 13.98
N ASN A 126 -3.90 -7.75 13.07
CA ASN A 126 -2.49 -8.09 13.30
C ASN A 126 -1.68 -7.86 12.03
N ASP A 127 -0.39 -8.09 12.10
CA ASP A 127 0.52 -7.89 10.96
C ASP A 127 0.03 -8.64 9.72
N THR A 128 -0.08 -7.92 8.62
CA THR A 128 -0.56 -8.43 7.35
C THR A 128 0.43 -8.09 6.25
N ARG A 129 0.93 -9.11 5.56
CA ARG A 129 1.76 -8.97 4.37
C ARG A 129 1.09 -9.67 3.20
N VAL A 130 0.88 -8.95 2.12
CA VAL A 130 0.36 -9.47 0.85
C VAL A 130 1.33 -9.11 -0.26
N GLU A 131 1.80 -10.09 -1.00
CA GLU A 131 2.71 -9.95 -2.11
C GLU A 131 2.19 -10.66 -3.34
N THR A 132 2.09 -9.95 -4.46
CA THR A 132 1.80 -10.52 -5.76
C THR A 132 2.74 -9.94 -6.83
N VAL A 133 2.82 -10.55 -7.99
CA VAL A 133 3.58 -10.00 -9.11
C VAL A 133 2.65 -9.35 -10.13
N ASN A 134 1.56 -10.04 -10.47
CA ASN A 134 0.53 -9.53 -11.38
C ASN A 134 -0.82 -9.78 -10.74
N GLY A 135 -1.48 -8.74 -10.35
CA GLY A 135 -2.79 -8.78 -9.71
C GLY A 135 -2.97 -7.64 -8.73
N ASP A 136 -4.21 -7.31 -8.48
CA ASP A 136 -4.60 -6.21 -7.65
C ASP A 136 -4.72 -6.62 -6.17
N ILE A 137 -4.55 -5.66 -5.26
CA ILE A 137 -4.67 -5.89 -3.83
C ILE A 137 -5.73 -4.94 -3.26
N ASP A 138 -6.85 -5.50 -2.84
CA ASP A 138 -7.91 -4.81 -2.12
C ASP A 138 -7.79 -5.07 -0.61
N ALA A 139 -7.48 -4.05 0.19
CA ALA A 139 -7.31 -4.16 1.64
C ALA A 139 -8.31 -3.30 2.39
N LYS A 140 -9.11 -3.89 3.29
CA LYS A 140 -10.17 -3.18 4.01
C LYS A 140 -10.18 -3.50 5.50
N GLN A 141 -10.23 -2.45 6.36
CA GLN A 141 -10.37 -2.60 7.81
C GLN A 141 -9.26 -3.48 8.43
N LEU A 142 -8.01 -3.21 8.08
CA LEU A 142 -6.85 -3.89 8.64
C LEU A 142 -6.18 -3.02 9.70
N GLN A 143 -5.55 -3.68 10.69
CA GLN A 143 -4.80 -3.00 11.75
C GLN A 143 -3.47 -3.72 12.02
N GLY A 144 -2.41 -2.98 12.31
CA GLY A 144 -1.09 -3.50 12.65
C GLY A 144 0.00 -2.99 11.71
N LYS A 145 0.98 -3.83 11.45
CA LYS A 145 1.99 -3.56 10.42
C LYS A 145 1.52 -4.17 9.10
N LEU A 146 1.19 -3.31 8.15
CA LEU A 146 0.60 -3.68 6.86
C LEU A 146 1.62 -3.46 5.75
N SER A 147 1.91 -4.50 4.96
CA SER A 147 2.79 -4.46 3.77
C SER A 147 2.01 -5.02 2.59
N LEU A 148 1.64 -4.17 1.65
CA LEU A 148 0.88 -4.51 0.45
C LEU A 148 1.77 -4.22 -0.76
N GLU A 149 2.20 -5.28 -1.44
CA GLU A 149 3.23 -5.19 -2.47
C GLU A 149 2.79 -5.91 -3.75
N THR A 150 2.80 -5.21 -4.88
CA THR A 150 2.62 -5.79 -6.21
C THR A 150 3.68 -5.28 -7.18
N VAL A 151 3.85 -5.92 -8.32
CA VAL A 151 4.72 -5.40 -9.38
C VAL A 151 3.88 -4.77 -10.50
N ASN A 152 2.82 -5.47 -10.93
CA ASN A 152 1.89 -4.97 -11.94
C ASN A 152 0.47 -5.19 -11.42
N GLY A 153 -0.13 -4.17 -10.91
CA GLY A 153 -1.47 -4.17 -10.35
C GLY A 153 -1.67 -2.97 -9.44
N ASP A 154 -2.89 -2.69 -9.14
CA ASP A 154 -3.31 -1.57 -8.30
C ASP A 154 -3.42 -2.00 -6.83
N ILE A 155 -3.32 -1.04 -5.92
CA ILE A 155 -3.49 -1.28 -4.50
C ILE A 155 -4.56 -0.34 -3.95
N ASP A 156 -5.67 -0.91 -3.50
CA ASP A 156 -6.77 -0.19 -2.87
C ASP A 156 -6.80 -0.44 -1.36
N GLY A 157 -6.60 0.62 -0.58
CA GLY A 157 -6.62 0.60 0.89
C GLY A 157 -7.80 1.39 1.46
N VAL A 158 -8.62 0.79 2.31
CA VAL A 158 -9.76 1.48 2.95
C VAL A 158 -9.81 1.20 4.45
N ASN A 159 -9.80 2.27 5.26
CA ASN A 159 -9.84 2.17 6.73
C ASN A 159 -8.71 1.30 7.31
N LEU A 160 -7.49 1.55 6.91
CA LEU A 160 -6.31 0.89 7.43
C LEU A 160 -5.73 1.66 8.62
N ALA A 161 -5.14 0.96 9.60
CA ALA A 161 -4.59 1.61 10.79
C ALA A 161 -3.28 0.96 11.27
N GLY A 162 -2.26 1.78 11.52
CA GLY A 162 -0.96 1.36 12.06
C GLY A 162 0.23 1.82 11.22
N GLU A 163 1.17 0.93 10.95
CA GLU A 163 2.30 1.17 10.05
C GLU A 163 1.94 0.59 8.68
N ILE A 164 1.58 1.44 7.71
CA ILE A 164 1.06 1.04 6.40
C ILE A 164 2.10 1.31 5.34
N ARG A 165 2.44 0.28 4.57
CA ARG A 165 3.32 0.38 3.41
C ARG A 165 2.60 -0.15 2.18
N TYR A 166 2.49 0.69 1.16
CA TYR A 166 2.11 0.34 -0.19
C TYR A 166 3.34 0.37 -1.10
N GLN A 167 3.48 -0.64 -1.95
CA GLN A 167 4.55 -0.68 -2.93
C GLN A 167 4.08 -1.31 -4.23
N THR A 168 4.19 -0.56 -5.34
CA THR A 168 3.97 -1.08 -6.69
C THR A 168 5.06 -0.60 -7.66
N VAL A 169 5.23 -1.29 -8.77
CA VAL A 169 6.12 -0.83 -9.85
C VAL A 169 5.31 -0.22 -10.97
N ASN A 170 4.24 -0.87 -11.39
CA ASN A 170 3.33 -0.37 -12.42
C ASN A 170 1.90 -0.60 -11.93
N GLY A 171 1.24 0.43 -11.51
CA GLY A 171 -0.12 0.42 -10.99
C GLY A 171 -0.35 1.59 -10.06
N ASP A 172 -1.61 1.88 -9.80
CA ASP A 172 -2.04 3.02 -9.01
C ASP A 172 -2.24 2.63 -7.54
N ILE A 173 -2.18 3.62 -6.65
CA ILE A 173 -2.50 3.43 -5.23
C ILE A 173 -3.66 4.34 -4.87
N ASN A 174 -4.75 3.75 -4.38
CA ASN A 174 -5.89 4.46 -3.83
C ASN A 174 -5.96 4.20 -2.32
N ASP A 175 -5.88 5.25 -1.52
CA ASP A 175 -5.93 5.17 -0.05
C ASP A 175 -7.05 6.03 0.51
N LEU A 176 -7.94 5.41 1.26
CA LEU A 176 -9.07 6.09 1.88
C LEU A 176 -9.14 5.82 3.39
N ASP A 177 -9.14 6.91 4.17
CA ASP A 177 -9.32 6.88 5.63
C ASP A 177 -8.25 6.09 6.42
N SER A 178 -7.04 5.99 5.91
CA SER A 178 -5.91 5.40 6.63
C SER A 178 -5.43 6.25 7.80
N GLN A 179 -4.89 5.61 8.85
CA GLN A 179 -4.43 6.27 10.08
C GLN A 179 -3.08 5.72 10.53
N GLY A 180 -2.25 6.57 11.14
CA GLY A 180 -0.93 6.21 11.68
C GLY A 180 0.20 6.66 10.76
N GLN A 181 1.08 5.75 10.39
CA GLN A 181 2.19 6.03 9.47
C GLN A 181 1.86 5.45 8.09
N LEU A 182 2.01 6.26 7.04
CA LEU A 182 1.69 5.88 5.67
C LEU A 182 2.92 6.06 4.77
N GLN A 183 3.40 4.97 4.20
CA GLN A 183 4.47 4.97 3.21
C GLN A 183 3.95 4.44 1.88
N MET A 184 4.12 5.22 0.81
CA MET A 184 3.75 4.86 -0.56
C MET A 184 4.98 4.95 -1.45
N THR A 185 5.29 3.88 -2.17
CA THR A 185 6.46 3.80 -3.06
C THR A 185 6.05 3.22 -4.41
N LEU A 186 6.24 4.01 -5.47
CA LEU A 186 5.90 3.61 -6.84
C LEU A 186 7.07 3.87 -7.79
N VAL A 187 7.00 3.23 -8.96
CA VAL A 187 7.87 3.61 -10.09
C VAL A 187 7.07 4.31 -11.19
N ASN A 188 5.95 3.71 -11.60
CA ASN A 188 5.02 4.27 -12.58
C ASN A 188 3.59 4.04 -12.11
N GLY A 189 2.83 5.09 -11.96
CA GLY A 189 1.44 5.05 -11.51
C GLY A 189 1.10 6.27 -10.68
N ASP A 190 -0.18 6.50 -10.51
CA ASP A 190 -0.71 7.65 -9.81
C ASP A 190 -1.13 7.28 -8.38
N VAL A 191 -1.17 8.27 -7.49
CA VAL A 191 -1.65 8.09 -6.11
C VAL A 191 -2.78 9.05 -5.84
N GLU A 192 -3.92 8.50 -5.40
CA GLU A 192 -4.99 9.26 -4.78
C GLU A 192 -5.13 8.84 -3.32
N SER A 193 -4.90 9.77 -2.39
CA SER A 193 -5.01 9.50 -0.95
C SER A 193 -5.84 10.56 -0.24
N SER A 194 -6.85 10.12 0.49
CA SER A 194 -7.61 10.93 1.44
C SER A 194 -7.47 10.32 2.82
N THR A 195 -6.54 10.85 3.63
CA THR A 195 -6.02 10.15 4.80
C THR A 195 -6.11 10.95 6.11
N ARG A 196 -6.13 10.21 7.21
CA ARG A 196 -5.95 10.70 8.59
C ARG A 196 -4.58 10.34 9.17
N ALA A 197 -3.68 9.80 8.34
CA ALA A 197 -2.30 9.57 8.73
C ALA A 197 -1.60 10.90 9.01
N GLU A 198 -0.85 10.95 10.09
CA GLU A 198 -0.11 12.16 10.50
C GLU A 198 1.34 12.13 10.03
N ASP A 199 1.85 10.97 9.66
CA ASP A 199 3.24 10.75 9.21
C ASP A 199 3.21 10.08 7.84
N ILE A 200 3.54 10.84 6.78
CA ILE A 200 3.37 10.40 5.39
C ILE A 200 4.70 10.49 4.66
N ARG A 201 5.04 9.39 3.97
CA ARG A 201 6.18 9.34 3.06
C ARG A 201 5.75 8.87 1.68
N PHE A 202 6.03 9.67 0.68
CA PHE A 202 5.76 9.37 -0.71
C PHE A 202 7.06 9.37 -1.53
N GLU A 203 7.28 8.31 -2.29
CA GLU A 203 8.42 8.16 -3.20
C GLU A 203 7.91 7.64 -4.55
N ASN A 204 8.12 8.41 -5.62
CA ASN A 204 7.73 8.05 -6.97
C ASN A 204 8.81 8.42 -7.99
N VAL A 205 8.78 7.74 -9.14
CA VAL A 205 9.61 8.14 -10.28
C VAL A 205 8.76 8.86 -11.32
N ASN A 206 7.63 8.28 -11.73
CA ASN A 206 6.73 8.88 -12.73
C ASN A 206 5.28 8.65 -12.32
N GLY A 207 4.49 9.71 -12.30
CA GLY A 207 3.06 9.68 -11.99
C GLY A 207 2.67 10.77 -11.00
N ASP A 208 1.40 11.03 -10.90
CA ASP A 208 0.84 12.14 -10.16
C ASP A 208 0.48 11.76 -8.73
N LEU A 209 0.47 12.74 -7.84
CA LEU A 209 0.02 12.60 -6.46
C LEU A 209 -1.13 13.56 -6.18
N GLN A 210 -2.27 13.02 -5.76
CA GLN A 210 -3.35 13.79 -5.15
C GLN A 210 -3.50 13.38 -3.68
N LEU A 211 -3.03 14.22 -2.77
CA LEU A 211 -3.04 13.95 -1.33
C LEU A 211 -3.93 14.92 -0.58
N ASN A 212 -4.93 14.40 0.14
CA ASN A 212 -5.78 15.14 1.06
C ASN A 212 -5.53 14.67 2.50
N ALA A 213 -4.74 15.43 3.28
CA ALA A 213 -4.40 15.12 4.65
C ALA A 213 -5.25 15.93 5.64
N GLN A 214 -5.92 15.28 6.60
CA GLN A 214 -6.74 15.97 7.61
C GLN A 214 -5.90 16.69 8.66
N ALA A 215 -4.87 16.03 9.19
CA ALA A 215 -3.92 16.60 10.13
C ALA A 215 -2.54 16.03 9.84
N LEU A 216 -1.52 16.86 9.79
CA LEU A 216 -0.19 16.47 9.37
C LEU A 216 0.85 16.85 10.42
N GLY A 217 1.64 15.87 10.86
CA GLY A 217 2.85 16.04 11.64
C GLY A 217 4.09 16.02 10.75
N SER A 218 4.19 15.08 9.81
CA SER A 218 5.32 14.97 8.91
C SER A 218 4.87 14.53 7.50
N LEU A 219 5.33 15.24 6.48
CA LEU A 219 5.19 14.84 5.08
C LEU A 219 6.54 14.90 4.39
N LYS A 220 6.96 13.78 3.83
CA LYS A 220 8.13 13.71 2.97
C LYS A 220 7.74 13.23 1.58
N ILE A 221 8.04 14.03 0.56
CA ILE A 221 7.80 13.72 -0.85
C ILE A 221 9.14 13.70 -1.58
N ASN A 222 9.40 12.63 -2.31
CA ASN A 222 10.49 12.54 -3.28
C ASN A 222 9.92 12.06 -4.62
N THR A 223 10.04 12.86 -5.66
CA THR A 223 9.61 12.47 -7.00
C THR A 223 10.63 12.87 -8.07
N VAL A 224 10.55 12.22 -9.21
CA VAL A 224 11.34 12.64 -10.38
C VAL A 224 10.46 13.43 -11.35
N ASN A 225 9.30 12.91 -11.72
CA ASN A 225 8.36 13.55 -12.63
C ASN A 225 6.92 13.33 -12.16
N GLY A 226 6.07 14.31 -12.32
CA GLY A 226 4.63 14.21 -12.02
C GLY A 226 4.09 15.49 -11.44
N GLU A 227 2.78 15.64 -11.45
CA GLU A 227 2.07 16.74 -10.81
C GLU A 227 1.70 16.34 -9.37
N LEU A 228 2.04 17.18 -8.42
CA LEU A 228 1.82 16.95 -7.00
C LEU A 228 0.79 17.94 -6.47
N GLU A 229 -0.40 17.46 -6.20
CA GLU A 229 -1.44 18.25 -5.52
C GLU A 229 -1.55 17.79 -4.06
N VAL A 230 -1.17 18.64 -3.13
CA VAL A 230 -1.18 18.35 -1.69
C VAL A 230 -2.08 19.33 -0.97
N ARG A 231 -3.13 18.84 -0.33
CA ARG A 231 -4.06 19.61 0.50
C ARG A 231 -3.91 19.22 1.96
N VAL A 232 -3.55 20.17 2.81
CA VAL A 232 -3.37 19.96 4.25
C VAL A 232 -4.40 20.76 5.00
N ALA A 233 -5.37 20.09 5.62
CA ALA A 233 -6.42 20.80 6.36
C ALA A 233 -5.88 21.39 7.69
N LYS A 234 -4.92 20.70 8.33
CA LYS A 234 -4.23 21.19 9.53
C LYS A 234 -2.77 20.72 9.55
N LEU A 235 -1.83 21.63 9.79
CA LEU A 235 -0.44 21.29 10.10
C LEU A 235 -0.20 21.47 11.61
N HIS A 236 0.45 20.49 12.25
CA HIS A 236 0.82 20.59 13.67
C HIS A 236 1.83 21.71 13.89
N ALA A 237 1.93 22.25 15.09
CA ALA A 237 2.83 23.36 15.41
C ALA A 237 4.31 23.01 15.16
N ASP A 238 4.70 21.77 15.40
CA ASP A 238 6.04 21.22 15.12
C ASP A 238 6.09 20.45 13.80
N GLY A 239 5.07 20.62 12.95
CA GLY A 239 4.89 19.89 11.71
C GLY A 239 5.94 20.24 10.67
N GLN A 240 6.26 19.26 9.83
CA GLN A 240 7.27 19.39 8.78
C GLN A 240 6.71 18.90 7.43
N ILE A 241 6.85 19.75 6.42
CA ILE A 241 6.60 19.38 5.02
C ILE A 241 7.93 19.52 4.27
N ARG A 242 8.39 18.42 3.68
CA ARG A 242 9.57 18.43 2.83
C ARG A 242 9.25 17.76 1.49
N ALA A 243 9.39 18.52 0.41
CA ALA A 243 9.18 18.04 -0.93
C ALA A 243 10.44 18.27 -1.79
N GLU A 244 10.91 17.21 -2.43
CA GLU A 244 12.02 17.26 -3.37
C GLU A 244 11.54 16.70 -4.71
N SER A 245 11.66 17.48 -5.80
CA SER A 245 11.29 17.09 -7.15
C SER A 245 12.39 17.41 -8.17
N VAL A 246 12.49 16.62 -9.23
CA VAL A 246 13.38 16.95 -10.35
C VAL A 246 12.65 17.77 -11.40
N SER A 247 11.47 17.34 -11.88
CA SER A 247 10.69 18.02 -12.92
C SER A 247 9.16 17.88 -12.72
N GLY A 248 8.72 17.84 -11.48
CA GLY A 248 7.30 17.83 -11.14
C GLY A 248 6.84 19.17 -10.62
N ASP A 249 5.64 19.58 -10.99
CA ASP A 249 5.00 20.77 -10.44
C ASP A 249 4.35 20.43 -9.09
N LEU A 250 4.42 21.35 -8.12
CA LEU A 250 3.83 21.17 -6.80
C LEU A 250 2.81 22.28 -6.51
N ASP A 251 1.55 21.89 -6.37
CA ASP A 251 0.48 22.72 -5.80
C ASP A 251 0.25 22.34 -4.33
N LEU A 252 0.65 23.21 -3.41
CA LEU A 252 0.54 22.99 -1.97
C LEU A 252 -0.54 23.91 -1.37
N TYR A 253 -1.66 23.31 -0.96
CA TYR A 253 -2.77 24.00 -0.31
C TYR A 253 -2.65 23.89 1.21
N LEU A 254 -2.57 25.03 1.89
CA LEU A 254 -2.30 25.10 3.32
C LEU A 254 -3.39 25.90 4.06
N PRO A 255 -3.63 25.62 5.35
CA PRO A 255 -4.60 26.33 6.16
C PRO A 255 -4.20 27.82 6.32
N SER A 256 -5.20 28.70 6.34
CA SER A 256 -4.99 30.17 6.42
C SER A 256 -4.44 30.67 7.75
N ASP A 257 -4.56 29.88 8.83
CA ASP A 257 -4.08 30.18 10.19
C ASP A 257 -2.73 29.54 10.51
N LEU A 258 -1.99 29.12 9.48
CA LEU A 258 -0.70 28.46 9.61
C LEU A 258 0.38 29.36 10.23
N SER A 259 1.15 28.78 11.16
CA SER A 259 2.37 29.36 11.72
C SER A 259 3.58 28.53 11.30
N ALA A 260 4.28 28.94 10.24
CA ALA A 260 5.37 28.15 9.66
C ALA A 260 6.47 29.01 9.05
N ARG A 261 7.68 28.45 8.99
CA ARG A 261 8.79 28.96 8.16
C ARG A 261 8.78 28.25 6.83
N PHE A 262 8.99 29.03 5.78
CA PHE A 262 9.04 28.57 4.41
C PHE A 262 10.42 28.76 3.81
N ASP A 263 10.92 27.71 3.18
CA ASP A 263 12.20 27.68 2.46
C ASP A 263 11.97 26.94 1.12
N LEU A 264 11.84 27.72 0.04
CA LEU A 264 11.55 27.22 -1.29
C LEU A 264 12.68 27.56 -2.26
N GLU A 265 13.12 26.58 -3.03
CA GLU A 265 14.16 26.72 -4.05
C GLU A 265 13.76 26.05 -5.37
N ALA A 266 13.80 26.80 -6.47
CA ALA A 266 13.64 26.29 -7.82
C ALA A 266 14.94 26.59 -8.62
N HIS A 267 15.66 25.55 -9.06
CA HIS A 267 17.04 25.74 -9.52
C HIS A 267 17.20 26.03 -11.02
N ALA A 268 16.42 25.40 -11.89
CA ALA A 268 16.66 25.44 -13.33
C ALA A 268 15.44 25.89 -14.16
N GLY A 269 14.88 27.06 -13.78
CA GLY A 269 13.81 27.71 -14.56
C GLY A 269 12.41 27.37 -14.11
N GLY A 270 12.24 26.79 -12.92
CA GLY A 270 10.93 26.69 -12.26
C GLY A 270 10.52 27.99 -11.60
N ASP A 271 9.23 28.29 -11.61
CA ASP A 271 8.64 29.46 -10.98
C ASP A 271 8.14 29.15 -9.56
N ILE A 272 8.31 30.08 -8.64
CA ILE A 272 7.71 30.00 -7.29
C ILE A 272 6.59 31.03 -7.16
N ARG A 273 5.35 30.56 -6.98
CA ARG A 273 4.18 31.41 -6.78
C ARG A 273 3.67 31.28 -5.35
N ASN A 274 3.51 32.43 -4.68
CA ASN A 274 3.07 32.50 -3.30
C ASN A 274 1.77 33.28 -3.18
N GLU A 275 0.69 32.61 -2.76
CA GLU A 275 -0.60 33.23 -2.46
C GLU A 275 -0.88 33.29 -0.94
N LEU A 276 0.09 32.85 -0.11
CA LEU A 276 -0.08 32.88 1.35
C LEU A 276 0.24 34.25 1.96
N SER A 277 1.17 34.98 1.34
CA SER A 277 1.62 36.34 1.79
C SER A 277 1.98 37.23 0.61
N ASP A 278 2.38 38.46 0.89
CA ASP A 278 2.87 39.43 -0.10
C ASP A 278 4.36 39.23 -0.47
N ASP A 279 5.05 38.27 0.20
CA ASP A 279 6.43 37.91 -0.09
C ASP A 279 6.57 37.33 -1.48
N LYS A 280 7.58 37.72 -2.23
CA LYS A 280 7.83 37.31 -3.60
C LYS A 280 9.14 36.56 -3.72
N ALA A 281 9.15 35.60 -4.64
CA ALA A 281 10.37 34.91 -5.03
C ALA A 281 11.43 35.89 -5.55
N VAL A 282 12.67 35.54 -5.28
CA VAL A 282 13.86 36.34 -5.70
C VAL A 282 14.60 35.49 -6.74
N GLU A 283 14.79 36.09 -7.92
CA GLU A 283 15.59 35.48 -8.98
C GLU A 283 17.06 35.32 -8.56
N ALA A 284 17.69 34.24 -8.94
CA ALA A 284 19.09 34.02 -8.70
C ALA A 284 19.94 35.02 -9.47
N LYS A 285 20.92 35.62 -8.79
CA LYS A 285 21.84 36.58 -9.41
C LYS A 285 22.57 36.04 -10.64
N TYR A 286 22.79 34.71 -10.68
CA TYR A 286 23.42 34.01 -11.79
C TYR A 286 22.64 32.71 -12.03
N GLY A 287 22.07 32.54 -13.24
CA GLY A 287 21.26 31.36 -13.59
C GLY A 287 19.78 31.71 -13.76
N THR A 288 18.94 30.67 -13.79
CA THR A 288 17.48 30.76 -14.03
C THR A 288 16.66 30.30 -12.82
N GLY A 289 17.25 30.22 -11.65
CA GLY A 289 16.58 29.74 -10.45
C GLY A 289 15.89 30.84 -9.68
N GLU A 290 14.93 30.47 -8.85
CA GLU A 290 14.25 31.33 -7.89
C GLU A 290 14.34 30.77 -6.47
N SER A 291 14.28 31.65 -5.48
CA SER A 291 14.18 31.26 -4.08
C SER A 291 13.18 32.14 -3.33
N LEU A 292 12.51 31.56 -2.36
CA LEU A 292 11.56 32.26 -1.52
C LEU A 292 11.68 31.82 -0.06
N HIS A 293 12.01 32.78 0.81
CA HIS A 293 12.13 32.54 2.26
C HIS A 293 11.23 33.55 2.98
N PHE A 294 10.29 33.05 3.77
CA PHE A 294 9.41 33.91 4.58
C PHE A 294 8.87 33.12 5.79
N THR A 295 8.20 33.84 6.68
CA THR A 295 7.63 33.27 7.89
C THR A 295 6.20 33.78 8.09
N LEU A 296 5.28 32.87 8.33
CA LEU A 296 3.93 33.16 8.78
C LEU A 296 3.82 32.89 10.29
N GLY A 297 3.12 33.73 11.00
CA GLY A 297 2.93 33.65 12.44
C GLY A 297 4.26 33.65 13.22
N GLN A 298 4.47 32.69 14.09
CA GLN A 298 5.71 32.55 14.89
C GLN A 298 6.74 31.60 14.22
N GLY A 299 6.41 31.00 13.10
CA GLY A 299 7.30 30.09 12.39
C GLY A 299 7.56 28.77 13.12
N GLU A 300 6.53 28.21 13.70
CA GLU A 300 6.63 26.99 14.52
C GLU A 300 6.84 25.73 13.68
N ALA A 301 6.06 25.57 12.61
CA ALA A 301 6.22 24.49 11.63
C ALA A 301 7.27 24.85 10.57
N GLU A 302 7.66 23.87 9.76
CA GLU A 302 8.64 24.04 8.68
C GLU A 302 8.11 23.50 7.35
N VAL A 303 8.23 24.29 6.28
CA VAL A 303 7.87 23.91 4.92
C VAL A 303 9.08 24.13 4.02
N GLN A 304 9.68 23.04 3.56
CA GLN A 304 10.83 23.06 2.66
C GLN A 304 10.45 22.42 1.32
N VAL A 305 10.66 23.14 0.23
CA VAL A 305 10.44 22.64 -1.13
C VAL A 305 11.66 22.91 -1.98
N THR A 306 12.16 21.89 -2.64
CA THR A 306 13.28 21.99 -3.57
C THR A 306 12.90 21.34 -4.89
N THR A 307 12.93 22.10 -5.99
CA THR A 307 12.74 21.54 -7.34
C THR A 307 13.90 21.92 -8.26
N ILE A 308 14.19 21.06 -9.23
CA ILE A 308 15.21 21.38 -10.23
C ILE A 308 14.58 22.18 -11.38
N SER A 309 13.49 21.71 -11.97
CA SER A 309 12.85 22.36 -13.12
C SER A 309 11.32 22.37 -13.08
N GLY A 310 10.72 22.14 -11.91
CA GLY A 310 9.28 22.21 -11.71
C GLY A 310 8.84 23.50 -11.06
N ASN A 311 7.56 23.83 -11.19
CA ASN A 311 6.97 25.00 -10.54
C ASN A 311 6.47 24.65 -9.14
N THR A 312 6.53 25.61 -8.23
CA THR A 312 5.94 25.46 -6.88
C THR A 312 4.91 26.54 -6.66
N HIS A 313 3.71 26.15 -6.30
CA HIS A 313 2.62 27.07 -6.04
C HIS A 313 2.04 26.86 -4.63
N LEU A 314 2.20 27.85 -3.79
CA LEU A 314 1.61 27.88 -2.46
C LEU A 314 0.24 28.56 -2.49
N ARG A 315 -0.79 27.87 -2.04
CA ARG A 315 -2.19 28.32 -2.07
C ARG A 315 -2.84 28.22 -0.68
N LYS A 316 -3.88 29.04 -0.48
CA LYS A 316 -4.76 28.92 0.70
C LYS A 316 -5.85 27.88 0.42
N ASN A 317 -6.14 27.02 1.43
CA ASN A 317 -7.32 26.16 1.43
C ASN A 317 -8.60 26.97 1.40
#